data_a800ddd7fa55fc4ddb4c43886841905c
#
_entry.id   a800ddd7fa55fc4ddb4c43886841905c
#
_cell.length_a   1.000
_cell.length_b   1.000
_cell.length_c   1.000
_cell.angle_alpha   90.00
_cell.angle_beta   90.00
_cell.angle_gamma   90.00
#
_symmetry.space_group_name_H-M   'P 1'
#
loop_
_entity.id
_entity.type
_entity.pdbx_description
1 polymer ?
#
loop_
_entity_poly.entity_id
_entity_poly.type
_entity_poly.pdbx_seq_one_letter_code
_entity_poly.pdbx_strand_id
1 'polypeptide(L)'
;MTTVLTTPEIKAIDKIRGHRFNPPKKQVEKIPALYATEQTPTADKIAHLHFFSGNADWYVFELDPETGLAFGWAELLPGCGEWGYFNLIELAELHVNGRVIERDGWFDPTPVAELKELR
;
A
#
# COMPACT_ATOMS: atom_id res chain seq x y z
N MET A 1 -16.98 7.87 -6.79
CA MET A 1 -16.11 6.93 -7.51
C MET A 1 -15.83 5.71 -6.64
N THR A 2 -16.01 4.55 -7.20
CA THR A 2 -15.76 3.29 -6.52
C THR A 2 -14.34 2.84 -6.82
N THR A 3 -13.61 2.43 -5.81
CA THR A 3 -12.30 1.85 -6.05
C THR A 3 -12.50 0.37 -6.38
N VAL A 4 -11.60 -0.20 -7.18
CA VAL A 4 -11.63 -1.62 -7.49
C VAL A 4 -10.98 -2.48 -6.40
N LEU A 5 -10.64 -1.87 -5.27
CA LEU A 5 -10.05 -2.60 -4.15
C LEU A 5 -11.10 -3.37 -3.34
N THR A 6 -12.25 -3.63 -3.95
CA THR A 6 -13.34 -4.38 -3.32
C THR A 6 -13.80 -5.48 -4.26
N THR A 7 -13.29 -6.69 -4.06
CA THR A 7 -13.72 -7.88 -4.80
C THR A 7 -14.35 -8.87 -3.84
N PRO A 8 -15.12 -9.87 -4.33
CA PRO A 8 -15.65 -10.91 -3.45
C PRO A 8 -14.55 -11.63 -2.67
N GLU A 9 -13.40 -11.86 -3.29
CA GLU A 9 -12.25 -12.50 -2.65
C GLU A 9 -11.70 -11.63 -1.54
N ILE A 10 -11.57 -10.32 -1.77
CA ILE A 10 -11.09 -9.39 -0.75
C ILE A 10 -12.06 -9.36 0.43
N LYS A 11 -13.37 -9.34 0.17
CA LYS A 11 -14.36 -9.34 1.24
C LYS A 11 -14.28 -10.60 2.08
N ALA A 12 -14.08 -11.75 1.44
CA ALA A 12 -13.94 -13.01 2.15
C ALA A 12 -12.69 -13.03 3.03
N ILE A 13 -11.57 -12.52 2.51
CA ILE A 13 -10.31 -12.48 3.24
C ILE A 13 -10.35 -11.43 4.35
N ASP A 14 -11.09 -10.35 4.17
CA ASP A 14 -11.23 -9.33 5.22
C ASP A 14 -11.82 -9.90 6.50
N LYS A 15 -12.66 -10.93 6.40
CA LYS A 15 -13.20 -11.61 7.58
C LYS A 15 -12.10 -12.31 8.37
N ILE A 16 -11.11 -12.87 7.67
CA ILE A 16 -9.94 -13.50 8.28
C ILE A 16 -9.01 -12.43 8.81
N ARG A 17 -8.83 -11.36 8.03
CA ARG A 17 -7.95 -10.24 8.36
C ARG A 17 -8.39 -9.51 9.62
N GLY A 18 -9.70 -9.44 9.84
CA GLY A 18 -10.25 -8.74 10.99
C GLY A 18 -10.47 -7.25 10.77
N HIS A 19 -10.19 -6.75 9.57
CA HIS A 19 -10.43 -5.37 9.17
C HIS A 19 -10.44 -5.30 7.65
N ARG A 20 -10.84 -4.14 7.12
CA ARG A 20 -10.87 -3.95 5.66
C ARG A 20 -9.49 -3.61 5.15
N PHE A 21 -9.06 -4.30 4.11
CA PHE A 21 -7.81 -3.96 3.41
C PHE A 21 -7.95 -2.59 2.75
N ASN A 22 -9.11 -2.33 2.15
CA ASN A 22 -9.36 -1.10 1.41
C ASN A 22 -9.40 0.11 2.35
N PRO A 23 -8.54 1.11 2.13
CA PRO A 23 -8.56 2.31 2.98
C PRO A 23 -9.81 3.14 2.74
N PRO A 24 -10.12 4.07 3.66
CA PRO A 24 -11.25 4.97 3.46
C PRO A 24 -11.11 5.78 2.18
N LYS A 25 -12.25 6.02 1.52
CA LYS A 25 -12.28 6.74 0.25
C LYS A 25 -11.54 8.08 0.30
N LYS A 26 -11.72 8.83 1.38
CA LYS A 26 -11.06 10.14 1.55
C LYS A 26 -9.55 10.02 1.53
N GLN A 27 -9.02 8.94 2.09
CA GLN A 27 -7.59 8.70 2.10
C GLN A 27 -7.08 8.35 0.71
N VAL A 28 -7.82 7.51 -0.01
CA VAL A 28 -7.47 7.13 -1.38
C VAL A 28 -7.44 8.35 -2.30
N GLU A 29 -8.39 9.25 -2.13
CA GLU A 29 -8.49 10.45 -2.98
C GLU A 29 -7.30 11.39 -2.85
N LYS A 30 -6.57 11.32 -1.75
CA LYS A 30 -5.39 12.15 -1.52
C LYS A 30 -4.12 11.59 -2.14
N ILE A 31 -4.13 10.34 -2.59
CA ILE A 31 -2.94 9.70 -3.13
C ILE A 31 -2.73 10.17 -4.57
N PRO A 32 -1.52 10.64 -4.92
CA PRO A 32 -1.24 11.07 -6.29
C PRO A 32 -1.45 9.94 -7.30
N ALA A 33 -1.83 10.31 -8.52
CA ALA A 33 -1.91 9.37 -9.62
C ALA A 33 -0.52 8.85 -9.99
N LEU A 34 -0.48 7.73 -10.72
CA LEU A 34 0.80 7.19 -11.21
C LEU A 34 1.54 8.26 -12.02
N TYR A 35 2.84 8.34 -11.82
CA TYR A 35 3.76 9.26 -12.48
C TYR A 35 3.62 10.72 -12.03
N ALA A 36 2.64 11.04 -11.18
CA ALA A 36 2.41 12.43 -10.77
C ALA A 36 3.55 13.00 -9.94
N THR A 37 4.37 12.16 -9.30
CA THR A 37 5.47 12.63 -8.45
C THR A 37 6.84 12.37 -9.06
N GLU A 38 6.92 12.17 -10.38
CA GLU A 38 8.22 11.92 -11.04
C GLU A 38 9.24 13.03 -10.78
N GLN A 39 8.79 14.28 -10.74
CA GLN A 39 9.67 15.42 -10.53
C GLN A 39 9.92 15.75 -9.06
N THR A 40 9.24 15.04 -8.15
CA THR A 40 9.43 15.25 -6.72
C THR A 40 10.71 14.55 -6.27
N PRO A 41 11.63 15.26 -5.58
CA PRO A 41 12.80 14.59 -5.01
C PRO A 41 12.40 13.44 -4.10
N THR A 42 13.16 12.37 -4.10
CA THR A 42 12.82 11.16 -3.35
C THR A 42 12.55 11.45 -1.87
N ALA A 43 13.39 12.27 -1.23
CA ALA A 43 13.22 12.59 0.18
C ALA A 43 11.88 13.27 0.49
N ASP A 44 11.32 13.96 -0.50
CA ASP A 44 10.08 14.73 -0.34
C ASP A 44 8.84 13.95 -0.77
N LYS A 45 8.99 12.77 -1.34
CA LYS A 45 7.85 11.93 -1.71
C LYS A 45 7.12 11.51 -0.46
N ILE A 46 5.78 11.49 -0.54
CA ILE A 46 4.91 11.19 0.61
C ILE A 46 4.40 9.76 0.50
N ALA A 47 4.66 8.95 1.52
CA ALA A 47 4.04 7.64 1.66
C ALA A 47 2.64 7.87 2.25
N HIS A 48 1.63 7.41 1.53
CA HIS A 48 0.22 7.62 1.93
C HIS A 48 -0.38 6.42 2.63
N LEU A 49 0.10 5.22 2.33
CA LEU A 49 -0.41 3.99 2.93
C LEU A 49 0.76 3.08 3.29
N HIS A 50 0.56 2.30 4.34
CA HIS A 50 1.49 1.26 4.75
C HIS A 50 0.73 -0.05 4.94
N PHE A 51 1.22 -1.11 4.31
CA PHE A 51 0.72 -2.47 4.48
C PHE A 51 1.85 -3.34 5.00
N PHE A 52 1.50 -4.39 5.72
CA PHE A 52 2.52 -5.26 6.29
C PHE A 52 2.02 -6.69 6.46
N SER A 53 2.98 -7.62 6.50
CA SER A 53 2.72 -9.01 6.86
C SER A 53 4.04 -9.60 7.36
N GLY A 54 4.10 -9.97 8.64
CA GLY A 54 5.34 -10.43 9.24
C GLY A 54 6.43 -9.36 9.12
N ASN A 55 7.55 -9.69 8.46
CA ASN A 55 8.66 -8.77 8.27
C ASN A 55 8.60 -8.04 6.92
N ALA A 56 7.52 -8.24 6.17
CA ALA A 56 7.35 -7.58 4.87
C ALA A 56 6.55 -6.29 5.03
N ASP A 57 6.94 -5.26 4.29
CA ASP A 57 6.30 -3.95 4.32
C ASP A 57 6.12 -3.41 2.91
N TRP A 58 5.01 -2.71 2.69
CA TRP A 58 4.72 -2.00 1.44
C TRP A 58 4.28 -0.60 1.78
N TYR A 59 4.87 0.39 1.12
CA TYR A 59 4.47 1.79 1.25
C TYR A 59 4.00 2.31 -0.11
N VAL A 60 2.82 2.92 -0.13
CA VAL A 60 2.20 3.41 -1.36
C VAL A 60 2.42 4.90 -1.49
N PHE A 61 2.99 5.33 -2.61
CA PHE A 61 3.29 6.72 -2.91
C PHE A 61 2.41 7.27 -4.03
N GLU A 62 2.07 6.42 -5.01
CA GLU A 62 1.17 6.76 -6.11
C GLU A 62 0.23 5.59 -6.33
N LEU A 63 -0.97 5.86 -6.79
CA LEU A 63 -1.97 4.81 -6.95
C LEU A 63 -2.91 5.12 -8.11
N ASP A 64 -3.19 4.08 -8.91
CA ASP A 64 -4.33 4.07 -9.82
C ASP A 64 -5.47 3.33 -9.10
N PRO A 65 -6.48 4.06 -8.59
CA PRO A 65 -7.54 3.40 -7.83
C PRO A 65 -8.45 2.53 -8.68
N GLU A 66 -8.40 2.67 -10.00
CA GLU A 66 -9.23 1.86 -10.88
C GLU A 66 -8.65 0.46 -11.10
N THR A 67 -7.32 0.35 -11.16
CA THR A 67 -6.65 -0.93 -11.40
C THR A 67 -6.00 -1.52 -10.17
N GLY A 68 -5.77 -0.69 -9.15
CA GLY A 68 -5.02 -1.11 -7.96
C GLY A 68 -3.51 -1.05 -8.14
N LEU A 69 -3.03 -0.65 -9.32
CA LEU A 69 -1.58 -0.53 -9.53
C LEU A 69 -1.03 0.63 -8.71
N ALA A 70 0.02 0.33 -7.95
CA ALA A 70 0.66 1.31 -7.07
C ALA A 70 2.14 1.43 -7.39
N PHE A 71 2.69 2.61 -7.15
CA PHE A 71 4.12 2.82 -7.13
C PHE A 71 4.54 3.13 -5.69
N GLY A 72 5.61 2.48 -5.24
CA GLY A 72 6.10 2.73 -3.91
C GLY A 72 7.30 1.88 -3.55
N TRP A 73 7.41 1.61 -2.26
CA TRP A 73 8.53 0.87 -1.69
C TRP A 73 8.02 -0.47 -1.17
N ALA A 74 8.68 -1.55 -1.57
CA ALA A 74 8.37 -2.89 -1.08
C ALA A 74 9.62 -3.50 -0.46
N GLU A 75 9.47 -3.95 0.77
CA GLU A 75 10.57 -4.63 1.48
C GLU A 75 10.06 -5.98 1.94
N LEU A 76 10.34 -7.02 1.15
CA LEU A 76 9.84 -8.36 1.44
C LEU A 76 10.68 -9.07 2.50
N LEU A 77 11.96 -8.73 2.59
CA LEU A 77 12.88 -9.20 3.62
C LEU A 77 13.61 -8.00 4.18
N PRO A 78 13.95 -7.99 5.46
CA PRO A 78 14.67 -6.87 6.07
C PRO A 78 15.95 -6.53 5.29
N GLY A 79 16.12 -5.27 4.95
CA GLY A 79 17.28 -4.78 4.22
C GLY A 79 17.22 -4.97 2.72
N CYS A 80 16.15 -5.56 2.18
CA CYS A 80 15.99 -5.84 0.75
C CYS A 80 14.88 -5.01 0.12
N GLY A 81 14.68 -3.79 0.60
CA GLY A 81 13.66 -2.92 0.06
C GLY A 81 14.06 -2.27 -1.25
N GLU A 82 13.07 -2.01 -2.10
CA GLU A 82 13.31 -1.35 -3.38
C GLU A 82 12.07 -0.60 -3.86
N TRP A 83 12.30 0.42 -4.67
CA TRP A 83 11.22 1.14 -5.34
C TRP A 83 10.71 0.31 -6.51
N GLY A 84 9.41 0.36 -6.74
CA GLY A 84 8.82 -0.32 -7.88
C GLY A 84 7.31 -0.31 -7.84
N TYR A 85 6.73 -1.12 -8.72
CA TYR A 85 5.27 -1.23 -8.85
C TYR A 85 4.79 -2.52 -8.22
N PHE A 86 3.61 -2.44 -7.62
CA PHE A 86 2.91 -3.61 -7.10
C PHE A 86 1.41 -3.34 -7.16
N ASN A 87 0.62 -4.40 -7.09
CA ASN A 87 -0.83 -4.27 -7.25
C ASN A 87 -1.53 -4.54 -5.93
N LEU A 88 -2.31 -3.55 -5.46
CA LEU A 88 -2.98 -3.67 -4.17
C LEU A 88 -4.08 -4.73 -4.17
N ILE A 89 -4.71 -4.99 -5.32
CA ILE A 89 -5.72 -6.05 -5.39
C ILE A 89 -5.06 -7.40 -5.15
N GLU A 90 -3.89 -7.63 -5.76
CA GLU A 90 -3.13 -8.86 -5.56
C GLU A 90 -2.72 -9.03 -4.11
N LEU A 91 -2.24 -7.95 -3.47
CA LEU A 91 -1.87 -8.01 -2.05
C LEU A 91 -3.09 -8.31 -1.19
N ALA A 92 -4.24 -7.68 -1.49
CA ALA A 92 -5.45 -7.85 -0.71
C ALA A 92 -6.00 -9.28 -0.81
N GLU A 93 -5.75 -9.95 -1.94
CA GLU A 93 -6.25 -11.30 -2.18
C GLU A 93 -5.27 -12.40 -1.73
N LEU A 94 -4.09 -12.04 -1.28
CA LEU A 94 -3.14 -13.03 -0.78
C LEU A 94 -3.61 -13.63 0.54
N HIS A 95 -3.67 -14.96 0.56
CA HIS A 95 -4.00 -15.72 1.76
C HIS A 95 -3.27 -17.05 1.69
N VAL A 96 -2.14 -17.16 2.38
CA VAL A 96 -1.28 -18.34 2.33
C VAL A 96 -0.99 -18.80 3.74
N ASN A 97 -1.33 -20.04 4.05
CA ASN A 97 -1.08 -20.66 5.36
C ASN A 97 -1.64 -19.82 6.51
N GLY A 98 -2.83 -19.26 6.34
CA GLY A 98 -3.47 -18.44 7.36
C GLY A 98 -2.94 -17.01 7.44
N ARG A 99 -1.94 -16.66 6.63
CA ARG A 99 -1.36 -15.31 6.64
C ARG A 99 -2.01 -14.43 5.58
N VAL A 100 -2.29 -13.22 5.98
CA VAL A 100 -2.86 -12.19 5.11
C VAL A 100 -2.03 -10.92 5.24
N ILE A 101 -2.14 -10.03 4.26
CA ILE A 101 -1.48 -8.73 4.33
C ILE A 101 -2.46 -7.77 5.00
N GLU A 102 -1.97 -7.00 5.96
CA GLU A 102 -2.79 -6.10 6.74
C GLU A 102 -2.50 -4.64 6.39
N ARG A 103 -3.52 -3.80 6.50
CA ARG A 103 -3.37 -2.37 6.36
C ARG A 103 -3.06 -1.77 7.72
N ASP A 104 -2.05 -0.90 7.76
CA ASP A 104 -1.72 -0.16 8.97
C ASP A 104 -2.68 1.03 9.11
N GLY A 105 -3.71 0.86 9.92
CA GLY A 105 -4.73 1.88 10.13
C GLY A 105 -4.25 3.09 10.93
N TRP A 106 -3.08 3.00 11.55
CA TRP A 106 -2.50 4.09 12.34
C TRP A 106 -1.48 4.91 11.54
N PHE A 107 -1.20 4.52 10.31
CA PHE A 107 -0.20 5.18 9.49
C PHE A 107 -0.77 6.49 8.93
N ASP A 108 -0.02 7.57 9.10
CA ASP A 108 -0.34 8.88 8.52
C ASP A 108 0.60 9.18 7.35
N PRO A 109 0.17 9.98 6.36
CA PRO A 109 1.06 10.39 5.27
C PRO A 109 2.36 10.96 5.80
N THR A 110 3.49 10.41 5.34
CA THR A 110 4.80 10.71 5.89
C THR A 110 5.84 10.81 4.77
N PRO A 111 6.68 11.88 4.76
CA PRO A 111 7.75 11.99 3.75
C PRO A 111 8.81 10.90 3.96
N VAL A 112 9.44 10.50 2.86
CA VAL A 112 10.54 9.53 2.90
C VAL A 112 11.62 9.94 3.90
N ALA A 113 11.93 11.22 3.97
CA ALA A 113 12.97 11.72 4.88
C ALA A 113 12.71 11.36 6.34
N GLU A 114 11.44 11.12 6.70
CA GLU A 114 11.04 10.76 8.06
C GLU A 114 10.80 9.26 8.24
N LEU A 115 10.94 8.47 7.19
CA LEU A 115 10.80 7.03 7.24
C LEU A 115 12.17 6.39 7.26
N LYS A 116 12.58 5.87 8.41
CA LYS A 116 13.91 5.30 8.59
C LYS A 116 14.17 4.11 7.66
N GLU A 117 13.13 3.33 7.37
CA GLU A 117 13.22 2.14 6.56
C GLU A 117 13.61 2.44 5.11
N LEU A 118 13.31 3.64 4.64
CA LEU A 118 13.49 4.02 3.24
C LEU A 118 14.71 4.91 3.00
N ARG A 119 15.45 5.21 4.03
CA ARG A 119 16.62 6.08 3.92
C ARG A 119 17.92 5.30 3.76
#